data_437974742b1f88ae6985a49a71e66878
#
_entry.id   437974742b1f88ae6985a49a71e66878
#
_cell.length_a   1.000
_cell.length_b   1.000
_cell.length_c   1.000
_cell.angle_alpha   90.00
_cell.angle_beta   90.00
_cell.angle_gamma   90.00
#
_symmetry.space_group_name_H-M   'P 1'
#
loop_
_entity.id
_entity.type
_entity.pdbx_description
1 polymer ?
#
loop_
_entity_poly.entity_id
_entity_poly.type
_entity_poly.pdbx_seq_one_letter_code
_entity_poly.pdbx_strand_id
1 'polypeptide(L)'
;AASDVYKRQTMCLPKEQEARCIFEYIYFARPDSHIDGVSVYASRIQAGRFLAMDSPVDADLVVGVPESGNAAAQGYALQSGIPYGTAFVKNGYVGRTFIKPKQSSRESSVRVKLNVLKEAVNGKRIIMIDDSIVRGTTSDRIVKMLRDAGATEVHVRISSPPFLWPCYFGTDIPAVSYTHLRAHETPEHLV
;
A
#
# COMPACT_ATOMS: atom_id res chain seq x y z
N ALA A 1 22.60 7.05 -39.79
CA ALA A 1 22.09 7.55 -38.51
C ALA A 1 21.15 6.54 -37.79
N ALA A 2 20.61 5.54 -38.48
CA ALA A 2 19.72 4.53 -37.86
C ALA A 2 20.47 3.42 -37.11
N SER A 3 21.79 3.30 -37.26
CA SER A 3 22.58 2.22 -36.64
C SER A 3 22.87 2.43 -35.15
N ASP A 4 22.72 3.65 -34.63
CA ASP A 4 23.08 3.99 -33.26
C ASP A 4 21.98 3.68 -32.22
N VAL A 5 20.75 3.43 -32.67
CA VAL A 5 19.60 3.12 -31.79
C VAL A 5 19.77 1.77 -31.09
N TYR A 6 20.61 0.88 -31.60
CA TYR A 6 20.82 -0.49 -31.08
C TYR A 6 22.16 -0.70 -30.36
N LYS A 7 23.02 0.33 -30.30
CA LYS A 7 24.27 0.21 -29.53
C LYS A 7 23.99 0.35 -28.05
N ARG A 8 23.77 -0.78 -27.39
CA ARG A 8 23.83 -0.84 -25.93
C ARG A 8 25.29 -0.85 -25.48
N GLN A 9 25.74 0.23 -24.88
CA GLN A 9 26.99 0.21 -24.13
C GLN A 9 26.67 -0.30 -22.73
N THR A 10 27.24 -1.42 -22.34
CA THR A 10 27.15 -1.97 -20.99
C THR A 10 28.47 -1.63 -20.29
N MET A 11 28.40 -0.77 -19.29
CA MET A 11 29.52 -0.49 -18.41
C MET A 11 29.39 -1.40 -17.20
N CYS A 12 30.24 -2.41 -17.10
CA CYS A 12 30.33 -3.27 -15.94
C CYS A 12 31.20 -2.57 -14.90
N LEU A 13 30.57 -2.06 -13.85
CA LEU A 13 31.30 -1.60 -12.66
C LEU A 13 31.76 -2.80 -11.83
N PRO A 14 32.86 -2.69 -11.06
CA PRO A 14 33.27 -3.74 -10.14
C PRO A 14 32.12 -4.07 -9.20
N LYS A 15 31.98 -5.37 -8.89
CA LYS A 15 30.91 -5.89 -8.03
C LYS A 15 31.17 -5.41 -6.59
N GLU A 16 30.36 -4.47 -6.15
CA GLU A 16 30.35 -3.98 -4.77
C GLU A 16 29.31 -4.75 -3.94
N GLN A 17 29.19 -4.40 -2.66
CA GLN A 17 28.19 -5.01 -1.78
C GLN A 17 26.78 -4.72 -2.32
N GLU A 18 26.00 -5.77 -2.51
CA GLU A 18 24.61 -5.65 -2.96
C GLU A 18 23.77 -5.01 -1.87
N ALA A 19 23.14 -3.87 -2.18
CA ALA A 19 22.18 -3.20 -1.32
C ALA A 19 20.83 -3.13 -2.04
N ARG A 20 19.82 -3.77 -1.48
CA ARG A 20 18.49 -3.89 -2.08
C ARG A 20 17.48 -3.04 -1.32
N CYS A 21 16.66 -2.32 -2.04
CA CYS A 21 15.56 -1.59 -1.45
C CYS A 21 14.36 -2.54 -1.23
N ILE A 22 13.95 -2.75 0.01
CA ILE A 22 12.79 -3.58 0.34
C ILE A 22 11.50 -3.04 -0.30
N PHE A 23 11.45 -1.75 -0.60
CA PHE A 23 10.28 -1.09 -1.20
C PHE A 23 9.98 -1.57 -2.62
N GLU A 24 10.97 -2.15 -3.29
CA GLU A 24 10.74 -2.85 -4.56
C GLU A 24 9.74 -4.00 -4.39
N TYR A 25 9.87 -4.80 -3.33
CA TYR A 25 8.93 -5.88 -3.03
C TYR A 25 7.59 -5.38 -2.53
N ILE A 26 7.56 -4.29 -1.76
CA ILE A 26 6.36 -3.77 -1.11
C ILE A 26 5.46 -3.04 -2.11
N TYR A 27 6.05 -2.13 -2.92
CA TYR A 27 5.26 -1.18 -3.71
C TYR A 27 5.67 -1.05 -5.17
N PHE A 28 6.97 -0.83 -5.48
CA PHE A 28 7.37 -0.41 -6.83
C PHE A 28 7.25 -1.50 -7.88
N ALA A 29 7.72 -2.71 -7.61
CA ALA A 29 7.68 -3.78 -8.58
C ALA A 29 6.25 -4.25 -8.84
N ARG A 30 5.98 -4.66 -10.07
CA ARG A 30 4.71 -5.28 -10.41
C ARG A 30 4.57 -6.63 -9.69
N PRO A 31 3.36 -7.03 -9.27
CA PRO A 31 3.17 -8.30 -8.56
C PRO A 31 3.65 -9.53 -9.33
N ASP A 32 3.59 -9.50 -10.66
CA ASP A 32 4.03 -10.58 -11.56
C ASP A 32 5.57 -10.63 -11.77
N SER A 33 6.32 -9.72 -11.15
CA SER A 33 7.79 -9.65 -11.26
C SER A 33 8.48 -10.65 -10.33
N HIS A 34 9.68 -11.05 -10.75
CA HIS A 34 10.65 -11.74 -9.92
C HIS A 34 11.89 -10.87 -9.75
N ILE A 35 12.35 -10.69 -8.53
CA ILE A 35 13.56 -9.97 -8.19
C ILE A 35 14.47 -10.98 -7.48
N ASP A 36 15.66 -11.22 -8.04
CA ASP A 36 16.64 -12.17 -7.51
C ASP A 36 16.08 -13.58 -7.26
N GLY A 37 15.18 -14.03 -8.15
CA GLY A 37 14.54 -15.34 -8.06
C GLY A 37 13.34 -15.40 -7.10
N VAL A 38 13.02 -14.30 -6.40
CA VAL A 38 11.89 -14.22 -5.47
C VAL A 38 10.70 -13.54 -6.13
N SER A 39 9.54 -14.18 -6.07
CA SER A 39 8.28 -13.60 -6.56
C SER A 39 7.83 -12.44 -5.66
N VAL A 40 7.59 -11.29 -6.27
CA VAL A 40 7.05 -10.10 -5.58
C VAL A 40 5.66 -10.39 -4.99
N TYR A 41 4.80 -11.08 -5.73
CA TYR A 41 3.49 -11.47 -5.24
C TYR A 41 3.57 -12.38 -4.01
N ALA A 42 4.40 -13.42 -4.07
CA ALA A 42 4.59 -14.34 -2.95
C ALA A 42 5.15 -13.63 -1.70
N SER A 43 6.06 -12.68 -1.89
CA SER A 43 6.61 -11.86 -0.79
C SER A 43 5.52 -11.03 -0.11
N ARG A 44 4.61 -10.41 -0.88
CA ARG A 44 3.48 -9.63 -0.33
C ARG A 44 2.47 -10.52 0.41
N ILE A 45 2.15 -11.69 -0.13
CA ILE A 45 1.32 -12.69 0.59
C ILE A 45 1.96 -13.05 1.93
N GLN A 46 3.27 -13.32 1.92
CA GLN A 46 3.99 -13.70 3.14
C GLN A 46 4.04 -12.56 4.16
N ALA A 47 4.22 -11.32 3.71
CA ALA A 47 4.15 -10.13 4.57
C ALA A 47 2.78 -10.02 5.25
N GLY A 48 1.70 -10.24 4.52
CA GLY A 48 0.34 -10.28 5.07
C GLY A 48 0.13 -11.37 6.11
N ARG A 49 0.70 -12.57 5.91
CA ARG A 49 0.65 -13.65 6.91
C ARG A 49 1.37 -13.27 8.19
N PHE A 50 2.57 -12.71 8.09
CA PHE A 50 3.31 -12.24 9.27
C PHE A 50 2.54 -11.14 10.01
N LEU A 51 1.93 -10.22 9.28
CA LEU A 51 1.14 -9.14 9.85
C LEU A 51 -0.07 -9.68 10.65
N ALA A 52 -0.72 -10.75 10.17
CA ALA A 52 -1.82 -11.40 10.90
C ALA A 52 -1.35 -12.11 12.19
N MET A 53 -0.12 -12.64 12.20
CA MET A 53 0.46 -13.25 13.41
C MET A 53 0.90 -12.21 14.42
N ASP A 54 1.48 -11.09 13.94
CA ASP A 54 2.02 -10.03 14.77
C ASP A 54 0.92 -9.13 15.37
N SER A 55 -0.10 -8.84 14.58
CA SER A 55 -1.18 -7.91 14.95
C SER A 55 -2.56 -8.50 14.68
N PRO A 56 -2.95 -9.60 15.39
CA PRO A 56 -4.26 -10.21 15.23
C PRO A 56 -5.35 -9.26 15.75
N VAL A 57 -6.51 -9.30 15.08
CA VAL A 57 -7.71 -8.59 15.53
C VAL A 57 -8.95 -9.37 15.12
N ASP A 58 -10.01 -9.30 15.93
CA ASP A 58 -11.29 -9.90 15.61
C ASP A 58 -12.10 -8.95 14.71
N ALA A 59 -12.47 -9.43 13.53
CA ALA A 59 -13.22 -8.67 12.54
C ALA A 59 -13.97 -9.59 11.57
N ASP A 60 -14.82 -9.01 10.74
CA ASP A 60 -15.71 -9.75 9.86
C ASP A 60 -15.18 -9.88 8.43
N LEU A 61 -14.29 -8.97 8.02
CA LEU A 61 -13.80 -8.93 6.65
C LEU A 61 -12.39 -8.30 6.56
N VAL A 62 -11.50 -8.93 5.81
CA VAL A 62 -10.21 -8.37 5.41
C VAL A 62 -10.32 -7.77 4.01
N VAL A 63 -9.86 -6.54 3.84
CA VAL A 63 -9.87 -5.83 2.56
C VAL A 63 -8.50 -5.22 2.27
N GLY A 64 -8.10 -5.21 1.00
CA GLY A 64 -6.88 -4.53 0.57
C GLY A 64 -7.16 -3.17 -0.05
N VAL A 65 -6.30 -2.20 0.22
CA VAL A 65 -6.31 -0.94 -0.52
C VAL A 65 -5.71 -1.22 -1.92
N PRO A 66 -6.48 -1.05 -3.00
CA PRO A 66 -6.01 -1.43 -4.31
C PRO A 66 -4.97 -0.42 -4.88
N GLU A 67 -3.96 -0.95 -5.56
CA GLU A 67 -3.75 -2.36 -5.88
C GLU A 67 -2.68 -3.02 -5.02
N SER A 68 -1.81 -2.22 -4.40
CA SER A 68 -0.62 -2.67 -3.66
C SER A 68 -0.95 -3.46 -2.39
N GLY A 69 -2.01 -3.09 -1.66
CA GLY A 69 -2.45 -3.78 -0.44
C GLY A 69 -3.15 -5.12 -0.68
N ASN A 70 -3.62 -5.42 -1.88
CA ASN A 70 -4.46 -6.60 -2.14
C ASN A 70 -3.77 -7.92 -1.82
N ALA A 71 -2.52 -8.10 -2.23
CA ALA A 71 -1.79 -9.36 -2.00
C ALA A 71 -1.51 -9.58 -0.50
N ALA A 72 -1.11 -8.53 0.21
CA ALA A 72 -0.93 -8.61 1.66
C ALA A 72 -2.25 -8.89 2.40
N ALA A 73 -3.37 -8.30 1.96
CA ALA A 73 -4.69 -8.58 2.52
C ALA A 73 -5.11 -10.05 2.33
N GLN A 74 -4.83 -10.63 1.16
CA GLN A 74 -5.04 -12.07 0.94
C GLN A 74 -4.19 -12.91 1.89
N GLY A 75 -2.91 -12.54 2.08
CA GLY A 75 -2.02 -13.22 3.01
C GLY A 75 -2.51 -13.14 4.46
N TYR A 76 -2.99 -11.97 4.88
CA TYR A 76 -3.60 -11.76 6.19
C TYR A 76 -4.83 -12.65 6.39
N ALA A 77 -5.74 -12.64 5.43
CA ALA A 77 -6.96 -13.46 5.49
C ALA A 77 -6.65 -14.96 5.55
N LEU A 78 -5.71 -15.45 4.74
CA LEU A 78 -5.26 -16.84 4.77
C LEU A 78 -4.72 -17.27 6.13
N GLN A 79 -4.03 -16.39 6.84
CA GLN A 79 -3.42 -16.68 8.13
C GLN A 79 -4.41 -16.53 9.29
N SER A 80 -5.25 -15.49 9.26
CA SER A 80 -6.22 -15.21 10.32
C SER A 80 -7.49 -16.07 10.25
N GLY A 81 -7.80 -16.64 9.09
CA GLY A 81 -9.07 -17.33 8.83
C GLY A 81 -10.25 -16.38 8.60
N ILE A 82 -10.05 -15.05 8.67
CA ILE A 82 -11.09 -14.06 8.40
C ILE A 82 -11.27 -13.94 6.88
N PRO A 83 -12.52 -13.89 6.37
CA PRO A 83 -12.78 -13.83 4.94
C PRO A 83 -12.10 -12.61 4.27
N TYR A 84 -11.49 -12.83 3.09
CA TYR A 84 -11.07 -11.76 2.21
C TYR A 84 -12.21 -11.30 1.32
N GLY A 85 -12.35 -9.98 1.13
CA GLY A 85 -13.34 -9.42 0.22
C GLY A 85 -12.87 -8.14 -0.48
N THR A 86 -13.60 -7.76 -1.50
CA THR A 86 -13.37 -6.50 -2.23
C THR A 86 -14.27 -5.41 -1.65
N ALA A 87 -13.67 -4.43 -1.00
CA ALA A 87 -14.39 -3.26 -0.51
C ALA A 87 -14.25 -2.04 -1.43
N PHE A 88 -13.26 -2.06 -2.32
CA PHE A 88 -12.93 -0.91 -3.15
C PHE A 88 -12.98 -1.23 -4.63
N VAL A 89 -13.50 -0.29 -5.41
CA VAL A 89 -13.43 -0.29 -6.87
C VAL A 89 -12.66 0.93 -7.34
N LYS A 90 -11.64 0.67 -8.15
CA LYS A 90 -10.82 1.72 -8.75
C LYS A 90 -11.45 2.20 -10.05
N ASN A 91 -11.65 3.51 -10.18
CA ASN A 91 -12.11 4.08 -11.43
C ASN A 91 -10.95 4.17 -12.44
N GLY A 92 -10.93 3.27 -13.40
CA GLY A 92 -9.90 3.19 -14.45
C GLY A 92 -9.93 4.36 -15.44
N TYR A 93 -11.00 5.11 -15.51
CA TYR A 93 -11.14 6.27 -16.43
C TYR A 93 -10.46 7.54 -15.90
N VAL A 94 -10.05 7.56 -14.64
CA VAL A 94 -9.36 8.70 -14.04
C VAL A 94 -7.85 8.50 -14.09
N GLY A 95 -7.17 9.27 -14.93
CA GLY A 95 -5.72 9.23 -15.09
C GLY A 95 -4.93 9.58 -13.82
N ARG A 96 -3.58 9.44 -13.86
CA ARG A 96 -2.69 9.76 -12.73
C ARG A 96 -2.83 11.21 -12.31
N THR A 97 -3.26 11.47 -11.07
CA THR A 97 -3.56 12.79 -10.52
C THR A 97 -2.34 13.53 -9.92
N PHE A 98 -1.14 12.95 -10.00
CA PHE A 98 0.09 13.57 -9.44
C PHE A 98 0.53 14.85 -10.13
N ILE A 99 -0.06 15.20 -11.28
CA ILE A 99 0.34 16.34 -12.12
C ILE A 99 -0.56 17.57 -11.89
N LYS A 100 -1.54 17.53 -10.98
CA LYS A 100 -2.41 18.69 -10.73
C LYS A 100 -1.82 19.64 -9.68
N PRO A 101 -1.68 20.97 -10.00
CA PRO A 101 -0.95 21.93 -9.15
C PRO A 101 -1.66 22.35 -7.86
N LYS A 102 -2.97 22.18 -7.71
CA LYS A 102 -3.74 22.67 -6.55
C LYS A 102 -4.12 21.55 -5.56
N GLN A 103 -3.93 21.82 -4.26
CA GLN A 103 -4.23 20.90 -3.16
C GLN A 103 -5.72 20.49 -3.12
N SER A 104 -6.64 21.40 -3.33
CA SER A 104 -8.09 21.14 -3.39
C SER A 104 -8.48 20.20 -4.54
N SER A 105 -7.76 20.24 -5.67
CA SER A 105 -8.02 19.34 -6.79
C SER A 105 -7.40 17.94 -6.60
N ARG A 106 -6.41 17.80 -5.71
CA ARG A 106 -5.88 16.48 -5.28
C ARG A 106 -6.87 15.77 -4.36
N GLU A 107 -7.57 16.52 -3.54
CA GLU A 107 -8.58 15.99 -2.60
C GLU A 107 -9.80 15.42 -3.30
N SER A 108 -10.35 16.10 -4.28
CA SER A 108 -11.42 15.60 -5.14
C SER A 108 -10.98 14.37 -5.95
N SER A 109 -9.70 14.31 -6.31
CA SER A 109 -9.17 13.26 -7.19
C SER A 109 -9.05 11.89 -6.53
N VAL A 110 -8.89 11.80 -5.20
CA VAL A 110 -8.88 10.51 -4.49
C VAL A 110 -10.29 9.92 -4.46
N ARG A 111 -11.32 10.74 -4.20
CA ARG A 111 -12.74 10.32 -4.24
C ARG A 111 -13.16 9.83 -5.64
N VAL A 112 -12.63 10.45 -6.69
CA VAL A 112 -12.97 10.05 -8.07
C VAL A 112 -12.27 8.75 -8.48
N LYS A 113 -11.15 8.41 -7.83
CA LYS A 113 -10.35 7.22 -8.18
C LYS A 113 -10.75 5.96 -7.46
N LEU A 114 -11.25 6.06 -6.24
CA LEU A 114 -11.56 4.93 -5.39
C LEU A 114 -12.99 5.07 -4.86
N ASN A 115 -13.82 4.06 -5.09
CA ASN A 115 -15.18 4.00 -4.57
C ASN A 115 -15.30 2.79 -3.63
N VAL A 116 -16.09 2.94 -2.57
CA VAL A 116 -16.40 1.86 -1.63
C VAL A 116 -17.65 1.12 -2.08
N LEU A 117 -17.60 -0.21 -2.06
CA LEU A 117 -18.75 -1.09 -2.24
C LEU A 117 -19.53 -1.16 -0.92
N LYS A 118 -20.57 -0.36 -0.80
CA LYS A 118 -21.36 -0.24 0.43
C LYS A 118 -21.90 -1.59 0.92
N GLU A 119 -22.40 -2.42 0.04
CA GLU A 119 -22.96 -3.73 0.36
C GLU A 119 -21.90 -4.69 0.94
N ALA A 120 -20.64 -4.48 0.57
CA ALA A 120 -19.55 -5.32 1.08
C ALA A 120 -19.14 -4.97 2.52
N VAL A 121 -19.30 -3.71 2.94
CA VAL A 121 -18.76 -3.18 4.20
C VAL A 121 -19.81 -2.80 5.24
N ASN A 122 -21.06 -2.53 4.82
CA ASN A 122 -22.11 -2.07 5.72
C ASN A 122 -22.37 -3.03 6.87
N GLY A 123 -22.33 -2.53 8.11
CA GLY A 123 -22.55 -3.29 9.33
C GLY A 123 -21.40 -4.21 9.75
N LYS A 124 -20.24 -4.15 9.07
CA LYS A 124 -19.10 -5.03 9.34
C LYS A 124 -17.95 -4.32 10.03
N ARG A 125 -17.17 -5.09 10.80
CA ARG A 125 -15.87 -4.73 11.31
C ARG A 125 -14.82 -5.10 10.23
N ILE A 126 -14.04 -4.13 9.77
CA ILE A 126 -13.16 -4.25 8.62
C ILE A 126 -11.70 -4.20 9.05
N ILE A 127 -10.89 -5.14 8.56
CA ILE A 127 -9.43 -5.01 8.56
C ILE A 127 -9.02 -4.48 7.19
N MET A 128 -8.52 -3.25 7.18
CA MET A 128 -8.00 -2.59 5.98
C MET A 128 -6.49 -2.76 5.93
N ILE A 129 -6.00 -3.45 4.89
CA ILE A 129 -4.57 -3.64 4.66
C ILE A 129 -4.08 -2.68 3.58
N ASP A 130 -3.06 -1.88 3.91
CA ASP A 130 -2.35 -1.03 2.95
C ASP A 130 -0.86 -1.40 2.92
N ASP A 131 -0.15 -0.96 1.89
CA ASP A 131 1.29 -1.22 1.76
C ASP A 131 2.12 -0.36 2.71
N SER A 132 1.81 0.92 2.82
CA SER A 132 2.63 1.90 3.54
C SER A 132 1.84 3.16 3.92
N ILE A 133 2.27 3.82 4.98
CA ILE A 133 1.81 5.18 5.34
C ILE A 133 2.99 6.14 5.21
N VAL A 134 2.88 7.10 4.28
CA VAL A 134 3.90 8.15 4.10
C VAL A 134 3.48 9.45 4.78
N ARG A 135 2.24 9.92 4.54
CA ARG A 135 1.72 11.20 5.08
C ARG A 135 0.41 11.07 5.86
N GLY A 136 -0.17 9.89 5.97
CA GLY A 136 -1.42 9.61 6.68
C GLY A 136 -2.71 10.14 6.03
N THR A 137 -2.66 11.24 5.30
CA THR A 137 -3.85 11.91 4.71
C THR A 137 -4.67 11.02 3.76
N THR A 138 -4.04 10.08 3.08
CA THR A 138 -4.71 9.11 2.21
C THR A 138 -5.44 8.06 3.03
N SER A 139 -4.78 7.52 4.06
CA SER A 139 -5.34 6.49 4.93
C SER A 139 -6.56 7.02 5.70
N ASP A 140 -6.48 8.26 6.28
CA ASP A 140 -7.60 8.92 6.94
C ASP A 140 -8.85 9.00 6.04
N ARG A 141 -8.65 9.34 4.77
CA ARG A 141 -9.74 9.42 3.82
C ARG A 141 -10.35 8.08 3.51
N ILE A 142 -9.53 7.06 3.33
CA ILE A 142 -10.00 5.71 3.02
C ILE A 142 -10.79 5.17 4.23
N VAL A 143 -10.31 5.38 5.45
CA VAL A 143 -11.03 5.05 6.69
C VAL A 143 -12.37 5.77 6.74
N LYS A 144 -12.39 7.09 6.49
CA LYS A 144 -13.63 7.85 6.45
C LYS A 144 -14.63 7.32 5.40
N MET A 145 -14.14 6.97 4.20
CA MET A 145 -14.98 6.40 3.16
C MET A 145 -15.62 5.06 3.58
N LEU A 146 -14.86 4.19 4.28
CA LEU A 146 -15.39 2.94 4.81
C LEU A 146 -16.47 3.19 5.88
N ARG A 147 -16.24 4.14 6.79
CA ARG A 147 -17.22 4.53 7.81
C ARG A 147 -18.48 5.16 7.21
N ASP A 148 -18.31 6.07 6.26
CA ASP A 148 -19.42 6.68 5.53
C ASP A 148 -20.26 5.65 4.75
N ALA A 149 -19.63 4.52 4.36
CA ALA A 149 -20.29 3.37 3.74
C ALA A 149 -20.96 2.41 4.75
N GLY A 150 -20.81 2.66 6.06
CA GLY A 150 -21.50 1.91 7.12
C GLY A 150 -20.65 0.84 7.80
N ALA A 151 -19.33 0.85 7.65
CA ALA A 151 -18.45 0.00 8.46
C ALA A 151 -18.56 0.40 9.95
N THR A 152 -18.74 -0.60 10.83
CA THR A 152 -18.85 -0.39 12.28
C THR A 152 -17.52 -0.13 12.94
N GLU A 153 -16.48 -0.83 12.46
CA GLU A 153 -15.10 -0.67 12.90
C GLU A 153 -14.16 -0.75 11.69
N VAL A 154 -13.04 -0.03 11.76
CA VAL A 154 -12.00 -0.08 10.73
C VAL A 154 -10.64 -0.20 11.42
N HIS A 155 -10.01 -1.35 11.28
CA HIS A 155 -8.67 -1.65 11.77
C HIS A 155 -7.67 -1.52 10.64
N VAL A 156 -6.79 -0.54 10.72
CA VAL A 156 -5.75 -0.33 9.71
C VAL A 156 -4.52 -1.17 10.04
N ARG A 157 -4.00 -1.89 9.05
CA ARG A 157 -2.78 -2.67 9.14
C ARG A 157 -1.89 -2.36 7.94
N ILE A 158 -0.61 -2.14 8.19
CA ILE A 158 0.37 -1.75 7.18
C ILE A 158 1.39 -2.86 7.00
N SER A 159 1.57 -3.31 5.77
CA SER A 159 2.44 -4.45 5.46
C SER A 159 3.92 -4.07 5.36
N SER A 160 4.26 -2.78 5.24
CA SER A 160 5.65 -2.33 5.29
C SER A 160 6.15 -2.13 6.72
N PRO A 161 7.45 -2.31 6.96
CA PRO A 161 8.07 -1.82 8.19
C PRO A 161 8.04 -0.29 8.25
N PRO A 162 8.18 0.32 9.46
CA PRO A 162 8.29 1.76 9.61
C PRO A 162 9.46 2.34 8.80
N PHE A 163 9.25 3.51 8.19
CA PHE A 163 10.33 4.26 7.55
C PHE A 163 11.23 4.88 8.63
N LEU A 164 12.48 4.45 8.67
CA LEU A 164 13.47 4.97 9.60
C LEU A 164 14.35 6.07 8.99
N TRP A 165 14.44 6.12 7.66
CA TRP A 165 15.34 7.01 6.93
C TRP A 165 14.65 7.59 5.69
N PRO A 166 14.99 8.83 5.27
CA PRO A 166 14.51 9.38 4.02
C PRO A 166 15.07 8.59 2.83
N CYS A 167 14.37 8.63 1.70
CA CYS A 167 14.87 8.03 0.47
C CYS A 167 15.87 8.99 -0.22
N TYR A 168 17.07 8.48 -0.52
CA TYR A 168 18.09 9.23 -1.25
C TYR A 168 18.06 8.98 -2.77
N PHE A 169 17.16 8.11 -3.26
CA PHE A 169 17.12 7.63 -4.63
C PHE A 169 15.90 8.11 -5.44
N GLY A 170 15.24 9.16 -4.99
CA GLY A 170 14.20 9.84 -5.79
C GLY A 170 12.76 9.59 -5.39
N THR A 171 12.49 8.83 -4.33
CA THR A 171 11.16 8.79 -3.74
C THR A 171 11.02 9.92 -2.73
N ASP A 172 9.98 10.77 -2.86
CA ASP A 172 9.71 11.88 -1.94
C ASP A 172 9.18 11.36 -0.61
N ILE A 173 10.07 10.74 0.16
CA ILE A 173 9.86 10.37 1.56
C ILE A 173 10.52 11.44 2.41
N PRO A 174 9.75 12.26 3.15
CA PRO A 174 10.28 13.32 3.99
C PRO A 174 11.14 12.78 5.14
N ALA A 175 11.94 13.65 5.74
CA ALA A 175 12.81 13.29 6.86
C ALA A 175 12.04 12.61 8.00
N VAL A 176 12.72 11.70 8.69
CA VAL A 176 12.17 10.78 9.72
C VAL A 176 11.33 11.46 10.80
N SER A 177 11.63 12.72 11.15
CA SER A 177 10.85 13.49 12.12
C SER A 177 9.38 13.64 11.76
N TYR A 178 9.05 13.62 10.47
CA TYR A 178 7.67 13.73 10.00
C TYR A 178 6.96 12.36 9.92
N THR A 179 7.69 11.31 9.60
CA THR A 179 7.15 9.94 9.53
C THR A 179 7.03 9.30 10.91
N HIS A 180 7.93 9.62 11.84
CA HIS A 180 7.98 9.03 13.19
C HIS A 180 6.79 9.48 14.07
N LEU A 181 6.39 10.74 13.96
CA LEU A 181 5.22 11.27 14.69
C LEU A 181 3.91 10.62 14.26
N ARG A 182 3.86 10.01 13.06
CA ARG A 182 2.65 9.36 12.54
C ARG A 182 2.69 7.84 12.58
N ALA A 183 3.86 7.24 12.67
CA ALA A 183 4.01 5.79 12.89
C ALA A 183 3.65 5.38 14.34
N HIS A 184 3.66 6.34 15.27
CA HIS A 184 3.20 6.19 16.65
C HIS A 184 1.75 6.59 16.89
N GLU A 185 1.04 7.07 15.87
CA GLU A 185 -0.41 7.11 15.92
C GLU A 185 -0.89 5.66 15.88
N THR A 186 -1.01 5.08 17.08
CA THR A 186 -1.61 3.77 17.28
C THR A 186 -3.02 3.75 16.67
N PRO A 187 -3.55 2.59 16.28
CA PRO A 187 -4.92 2.46 15.79
C PRO A 187 -5.98 3.15 16.65
N GLU A 188 -5.68 3.38 17.91
CA GLU A 188 -6.54 4.08 18.88
C GLU A 188 -6.80 5.55 18.55
N HIS A 189 -5.93 6.21 17.78
CA HIS A 189 -6.11 7.60 17.34
C HIS A 189 -6.75 7.72 15.95
N LEU A 190 -6.98 6.60 15.27
CA LEU A 190 -7.73 6.51 14.01
C LEU A 190 -9.17 6.00 14.25
N VAL A 191 -9.58 5.85 15.51
CA VAL A 191 -10.94 5.47 15.94
C VAL A 191 -11.87 6.65 15.92
#